data_0d61b314c637a94d1b91260c4051a12e
#
_entry.id   0d61b314c637a94d1b91260c4051a12e
#
_cell.length_a   1.000
_cell.length_b   1.000
_cell.length_c   1.000
_cell.angle_alpha   90.00
_cell.angle_beta   90.00
_cell.angle_gamma   90.00
#
_symmetry.space_group_name_H-M   'P 1'
#
loop_
_entity.id
_entity.type
_entity.pdbx_description
1 polymer ?
#
loop_
_entity_poly.entity_id
_entity_poly.type
_entity_poly.pdbx_seq_one_letter_code
_entity_poly.pdbx_strand_id
1 'polypeptide(L)'
;MSASPSQPPGGGHGPHDLLHLDLQGADDQGARHEDGSRLVHAEASSRPLAPEQPAATPEQQPEPQPEPQPRGASEQGHHPIDHDEAARRFIAATAHEKMHDERLWDLRQKRDGQVHAIPEWEDLRELASAIKLHALANLPDYLEQFETQAKANGIEVHWAETGAQHNEIVHGLLADHGAKSLIKSKSMLTEETGLRDYLRGKGIEIIETDLGERIQQLDDEAPSHIVVPATHKLRSDVAHLFAEKLGTDPGNRDANYLAEQQREKTRPLILNADAGMTGANFAVAETGSFVVCTNEGNADLSANVPPLHIASIGVEKIIPRMADLGVFIRLLSRSALGSPITQYTSHFRGPRQGARMHIVLVDNGRSERLGMEQFWTSLKCIRCGACMNTCPVYRRSGGLSYGATYSGPIGLILNPTFDRKKYSALPFASTLNGSCTNVCPVKINIHEQIFAWRKELAEEGEMAGGKRAMMKAAGALLSHPTMYRAATRAADSALRVLPHFVAGEFAGAWTKDGRDLPDAPPATFHSWYQRTHAKTGAE
;
A
#
# COMPACT_ATOMS: atom_id res chain seq x y z
N MET A 1 -41.80 42.80 -34.60
CA MET A 1 -40.50 42.67 -35.28
C MET A 1 -39.57 41.99 -34.28
N SER A 2 -39.51 40.68 -34.36
CA SER A 2 -38.82 39.75 -33.45
C SER A 2 -37.52 39.31 -34.11
N ALA A 3 -36.43 39.47 -33.46
CA ALA A 3 -35.16 38.87 -33.83
C ALA A 3 -34.79 37.73 -32.87
N SER A 4 -34.68 36.52 -33.40
CA SER A 4 -34.19 35.33 -32.71
C SER A 4 -32.65 35.35 -32.64
N PRO A 5 -32.02 34.86 -31.58
CA PRO A 5 -30.58 34.66 -31.55
C PRO A 5 -30.19 33.28 -32.10
N SER A 6 -29.14 33.28 -32.91
CA SER A 6 -28.49 32.14 -33.53
C SER A 6 -27.81 31.21 -32.53
N GLN A 7 -27.99 29.89 -32.70
CA GLN A 7 -27.26 28.83 -32.01
C GLN A 7 -25.79 28.75 -32.47
N PRO A 8 -24.84 28.41 -31.58
CA PRO A 8 -23.50 27.98 -32.00
C PRO A 8 -23.49 26.46 -32.33
N PRO A 9 -22.54 25.98 -33.17
CA PRO A 9 -22.50 24.61 -33.63
C PRO A 9 -22.02 23.67 -32.50
N GLY A 10 -22.82 22.65 -32.24
CA GLY A 10 -22.47 21.55 -31.32
C GLY A 10 -21.43 20.63 -31.97
N GLY A 11 -20.40 20.30 -31.20
CA GLY A 11 -19.44 19.25 -31.45
C GLY A 11 -18.95 18.71 -30.11
N GLY A 12 -19.84 18.03 -29.40
CA GLY A 12 -19.51 17.33 -28.18
C GLY A 12 -19.33 15.84 -28.47
N HIS A 13 -18.10 15.37 -28.59
CA HIS A 13 -17.83 13.95 -28.48
C HIS A 13 -17.97 13.54 -27.01
N GLY A 14 -18.96 12.72 -26.70
CA GLY A 14 -19.19 12.15 -25.39
C GLY A 14 -18.12 11.11 -25.05
N PRO A 15 -17.93 10.75 -23.77
CA PRO A 15 -16.91 9.81 -23.30
C PRO A 15 -17.09 8.35 -23.78
N HIS A 16 -18.09 8.06 -24.61
CA HIS A 16 -18.36 6.73 -25.14
C HIS A 16 -17.48 6.31 -26.33
N ASP A 17 -16.84 7.23 -27.05
CA ASP A 17 -16.09 6.93 -28.27
C ASP A 17 -14.65 6.46 -28.06
N LEU A 18 -14.15 6.49 -26.82
CA LEU A 18 -12.79 6.04 -26.49
C LEU A 18 -12.66 4.55 -26.15
N LEU A 19 -13.76 3.79 -26.16
CA LEU A 19 -13.77 2.36 -25.77
C LEU A 19 -13.79 1.38 -26.96
N HIS A 20 -13.77 1.85 -28.20
CA HIS A 20 -13.64 1.01 -29.40
C HIS A 20 -12.25 1.21 -30.02
N LEU A 21 -11.25 0.57 -29.48
CA LEU A 21 -10.02 0.25 -30.20
C LEU A 21 -10.27 -1.07 -30.94
N ASP A 22 -10.55 -0.97 -32.24
CA ASP A 22 -10.64 -2.10 -33.16
C ASP A 22 -9.28 -2.82 -33.23
N LEU A 23 -9.23 -4.02 -32.66
CA LEU A 23 -8.17 -4.98 -32.88
C LEU A 23 -8.55 -5.87 -34.09
N GLN A 24 -8.66 -5.29 -35.27
CA GLN A 24 -8.72 -6.04 -36.52
C GLN A 24 -7.72 -5.43 -37.50
N GLY A 25 -6.69 -6.20 -37.84
CA GLY A 25 -5.83 -5.93 -38.99
C GLY A 25 -4.37 -6.24 -38.78
N ALA A 26 -3.99 -7.50 -38.79
CA ALA A 26 -2.72 -7.96 -39.33
C ALA A 26 -2.83 -9.45 -39.65
N ASP A 27 -3.39 -9.74 -40.82
CA ASP A 27 -3.24 -11.02 -41.48
C ASP A 27 -1.93 -11.05 -42.28
N ASP A 28 -1.15 -12.10 -42.01
CA ASP A 28 -0.47 -13.00 -42.93
C ASP A 28 0.48 -12.41 -43.99
N GLN A 29 1.75 -12.68 -43.83
CA GLN A 29 2.59 -13.17 -44.92
C GLN A 29 3.73 -14.05 -44.38
N GLY A 30 3.67 -15.31 -44.75
CA GLY A 30 4.65 -16.31 -44.40
C GLY A 30 5.96 -16.18 -45.15
N ALA A 31 7.02 -16.60 -44.50
CA ALA A 31 8.23 -17.10 -45.16
C ALA A 31 8.79 -18.25 -44.31
N ARG A 32 8.75 -19.43 -44.91
CA ARG A 32 9.48 -20.63 -44.46
C ARG A 32 10.98 -20.42 -44.73
N HIS A 33 11.80 -20.79 -43.79
CA HIS A 33 13.14 -21.37 -44.10
C HIS A 33 13.50 -22.43 -43.08
N GLU A 34 14.01 -23.51 -43.65
CA GLU A 34 14.38 -24.78 -43.06
C GLU A 34 15.75 -24.73 -42.35
N ASP A 35 15.84 -25.61 -41.35
CA ASP A 35 16.97 -26.48 -41.01
C ASP A 35 18.30 -25.89 -40.53
N GLY A 36 18.82 -26.48 -39.46
CA GLY A 36 20.20 -26.28 -39.02
C GLY A 36 20.47 -26.57 -37.54
N SER A 37 20.33 -27.83 -37.14
CA SER A 37 20.88 -28.34 -35.87
C SER A 37 22.36 -28.03 -35.71
N ARG A 38 22.76 -27.38 -34.61
CA ARG A 38 24.12 -27.52 -34.04
C ARG A 38 24.09 -27.38 -32.52
N LEU A 39 24.31 -28.49 -31.85
CA LEU A 39 24.79 -28.58 -30.48
C LEU A 39 26.14 -27.84 -30.37
N VAL A 40 26.20 -26.86 -29.46
CA VAL A 40 27.48 -26.28 -29.05
C VAL A 40 27.72 -26.64 -27.60
N HIS A 41 28.75 -27.45 -27.39
CA HIS A 41 29.33 -27.72 -26.08
C HIS A 41 29.93 -26.43 -25.51
N ALA A 42 29.54 -26.07 -24.27
CA ALA A 42 30.19 -25.02 -23.52
C ALA A 42 31.34 -25.63 -22.70
N GLU A 43 32.55 -25.29 -23.07
CA GLU A 43 33.76 -25.57 -22.29
C GLU A 43 33.81 -24.68 -21.04
N ALA A 44 34.15 -25.31 -19.92
CA ALA A 44 34.38 -24.66 -18.64
C ALA A 44 35.70 -23.85 -18.69
N SER A 45 35.56 -22.54 -18.63
CA SER A 45 36.69 -21.61 -18.45
C SER A 45 36.94 -21.39 -16.94
N SER A 46 38.08 -21.91 -16.47
CA SER A 46 38.64 -21.67 -15.13
C SER A 46 39.11 -20.23 -15.00
N ARG A 47 38.54 -19.47 -14.06
CA ARG A 47 39.06 -18.18 -13.59
C ARG A 47 39.89 -18.36 -12.32
N PRO A 48 40.99 -17.63 -12.14
CA PRO A 48 41.86 -17.74 -10.97
C PRO A 48 41.24 -17.10 -9.71
N LEU A 49 41.52 -17.71 -8.57
CA LEU A 49 41.15 -17.28 -7.21
C LEU A 49 41.70 -15.87 -6.90
N ALA A 50 40.83 -15.01 -6.39
CA ALA A 50 41.20 -13.73 -5.81
C ALA A 50 41.82 -13.91 -4.40
N PRO A 51 42.69 -13.01 -3.95
CA PRO A 51 43.44 -13.16 -2.70
C PRO A 51 42.55 -13.06 -1.46
N GLU A 52 42.94 -13.80 -0.42
CA GLU A 52 42.32 -13.84 0.92
C GLU A 52 42.23 -12.45 1.55
N GLN A 53 41.04 -12.13 2.05
CA GLN A 53 40.81 -10.96 2.90
C GLN A 53 41.19 -11.26 4.36
N PRO A 54 41.73 -10.30 5.11
CA PRO A 54 42.13 -10.50 6.51
C PRO A 54 40.92 -10.72 7.42
N ALA A 55 41.15 -11.50 8.48
CA ALA A 55 40.17 -11.93 9.48
C ALA A 55 39.34 -10.78 10.07
N ALA A 56 38.04 -10.98 10.09
CA ALA A 56 37.08 -10.04 10.69
C ALA A 56 37.26 -9.93 12.21
N THR A 57 37.23 -8.70 12.69
CA THR A 57 37.14 -8.34 14.12
C THR A 57 35.87 -8.93 14.73
N PRO A 58 35.85 -9.37 16.00
CA PRO A 58 34.66 -9.95 16.62
C PRO A 58 33.53 -8.94 16.69
N GLU A 59 32.40 -9.30 16.07
CA GLU A 59 31.15 -8.53 16.11
C GLU A 59 30.67 -8.39 17.56
N GLN A 60 30.41 -7.15 17.97
CA GLN A 60 29.69 -6.86 19.20
C GLN A 60 28.30 -7.47 19.13
N GLN A 61 27.91 -8.19 20.19
CA GLN A 61 26.56 -8.74 20.32
C GLN A 61 25.53 -7.61 20.21
N PRO A 62 24.45 -7.77 19.43
CA PRO A 62 23.39 -6.76 19.37
C PRO A 62 22.74 -6.62 20.74
N GLU A 63 22.53 -5.39 21.18
CA GLU A 63 21.75 -5.09 22.38
C GLU A 63 20.34 -5.70 22.29
N PRO A 64 19.79 -6.23 23.40
CA PRO A 64 18.47 -6.83 23.41
C PRO A 64 17.42 -5.80 23.00
N GLN A 65 16.64 -6.14 21.98
CA GLN A 65 15.50 -5.30 21.54
C GLN A 65 14.47 -5.24 22.68
N PRO A 66 13.78 -4.09 22.86
CA PRO A 66 12.66 -4.05 23.79
C PRO A 66 11.58 -5.03 23.32
N GLU A 67 11.13 -5.87 24.26
CA GLU A 67 10.09 -6.88 24.01
C GLU A 67 8.87 -6.25 23.30
N PRO A 68 8.34 -6.87 22.25
CA PRO A 68 7.10 -6.45 21.64
C PRO A 68 5.96 -6.63 22.67
N GLN A 69 5.26 -5.55 22.99
CA GLN A 69 4.11 -5.65 23.87
C GLN A 69 3.02 -6.49 23.19
N PRO A 70 2.42 -7.48 23.87
CA PRO A 70 1.35 -8.30 23.31
C PRO A 70 0.14 -7.42 22.98
N ARG A 71 -0.24 -7.39 21.71
CA ARG A 71 -1.47 -6.74 21.26
C ARG A 71 -2.64 -7.68 21.54
N GLY A 72 -3.19 -7.62 22.76
CA GLY A 72 -4.49 -8.23 23.04
C GLY A 72 -5.57 -7.54 22.20
N ALA A 73 -6.18 -8.28 21.29
CA ALA A 73 -7.38 -7.84 20.62
C ALA A 73 -8.50 -7.77 21.66
N SER A 74 -9.23 -6.68 21.74
CA SER A 74 -10.61 -6.50 22.21
C SER A 74 -10.92 -5.40 23.21
N GLU A 75 -9.95 -4.71 23.82
CA GLU A 75 -10.24 -3.54 24.65
C GLU A 75 -9.25 -2.38 24.45
N GLN A 76 -8.75 -2.19 23.25
CA GLN A 76 -8.00 -0.97 22.94
C GLN A 76 -9.02 0.16 22.80
N GLY A 77 -9.23 0.91 23.88
CA GLY A 77 -10.02 2.14 23.88
C GLY A 77 -9.59 3.07 22.73
N HIS A 78 -10.51 3.96 22.31
CA HIS A 78 -10.31 4.97 21.26
C HIS A 78 -9.20 5.98 21.60
N HIS A 79 -8.05 5.51 22.10
CA HIS A 79 -6.89 6.34 22.37
C HIS A 79 -6.16 6.63 21.06
N PRO A 80 -5.79 7.88 20.79
CA PRO A 80 -5.02 8.25 19.61
C PRO A 80 -3.71 7.46 19.52
N ILE A 81 -3.34 7.04 18.31
CA ILE A 81 -2.06 6.38 18.04
C ILE A 81 -0.95 7.42 18.17
N ASP A 82 0.07 7.09 18.95
CA ASP A 82 1.30 7.88 19.03
C ASP A 82 2.30 7.42 17.94
N HIS A 83 2.08 7.92 16.71
CA HIS A 83 2.95 7.66 15.58
C HIS A 83 4.36 8.23 15.82
N ASP A 84 4.49 9.38 16.47
CA ASP A 84 5.77 10.05 16.67
C ASP A 84 6.68 9.22 17.57
N GLU A 85 6.16 8.68 18.66
CA GLU A 85 6.92 7.82 19.58
C GLU A 85 7.31 6.49 18.91
N ALA A 86 6.38 5.85 18.20
CA ALA A 86 6.66 4.61 17.48
C ALA A 86 7.69 4.82 16.35
N ALA A 87 7.62 5.94 15.65
CA ALA A 87 8.61 6.31 14.63
C ALA A 87 10.00 6.54 15.21
N ARG A 88 10.10 7.23 16.35
CA ARG A 88 11.39 7.44 17.04
C ARG A 88 12.05 6.12 17.44
N ARG A 89 11.27 5.16 17.95
CA ARG A 89 11.79 3.83 18.29
C ARG A 89 12.34 3.12 17.07
N PHE A 90 11.64 3.15 15.94
CA PHE A 90 12.12 2.53 14.70
C PHE A 90 13.38 3.22 14.16
N ILE A 91 13.43 4.55 14.18
CA ILE A 91 14.61 5.34 13.73
C ILE A 91 15.83 5.05 14.62
N ALA A 92 15.64 4.85 15.93
CA ALA A 92 16.71 4.48 16.84
C ALA A 92 17.34 3.11 16.52
N ALA A 93 16.57 2.20 15.90
CA ALA A 93 17.06 0.92 15.40
C ALA A 93 17.79 1.10 14.05
N THR A 94 18.93 1.75 14.06
CA THR A 94 19.64 2.29 12.87
C THR A 94 19.86 1.28 11.76
N ALA A 95 20.17 0.01 12.08
CA ALA A 95 20.40 -1.03 11.08
C ALA A 95 19.09 -1.40 10.33
N HIS A 96 17.98 -1.49 11.05
CA HIS A 96 16.67 -1.79 10.51
C HIS A 96 16.15 -0.61 9.66
N GLU A 97 16.26 0.59 10.19
CA GLU A 97 15.85 1.81 9.50
C GLU A 97 16.59 1.99 8.17
N LYS A 98 17.92 1.88 8.20
CA LYS A 98 18.74 1.99 7.00
C LYS A 98 18.38 0.94 5.94
N MET A 99 18.31 -0.32 6.35
CA MET A 99 17.93 -1.42 5.46
C MET A 99 16.52 -1.22 4.88
N HIS A 100 15.57 -0.77 5.69
CA HIS A 100 14.19 -0.49 5.26
C HIS A 100 14.15 0.65 4.24
N ASP A 101 14.85 1.76 4.49
CA ASP A 101 14.94 2.89 3.56
C ASP A 101 15.56 2.48 2.22
N GLU A 102 16.69 1.76 2.24
CA GLU A 102 17.40 1.29 1.06
C GLU A 102 16.55 0.32 0.21
N ARG A 103 15.89 -0.66 0.85
CA ARG A 103 15.01 -1.63 0.15
C ARG A 103 13.84 -0.95 -0.55
N LEU A 104 13.18 -0.03 0.12
CA LEU A 104 12.03 0.66 -0.48
C LEU A 104 12.47 1.62 -1.58
N TRP A 105 13.64 2.23 -1.44
CA TRP A 105 14.20 3.05 -2.51
C TRP A 105 14.58 2.22 -3.74
N ASP A 106 15.16 1.06 -3.56
CA ASP A 106 15.44 0.11 -4.64
C ASP A 106 14.14 -0.32 -5.37
N LEU A 107 13.08 -0.66 -4.63
CA LEU A 107 11.76 -0.93 -5.22
C LEU A 107 11.23 0.27 -6.02
N ARG A 108 11.43 1.49 -5.52
CA ARG A 108 11.05 2.71 -6.24
C ARG A 108 11.84 2.87 -7.54
N GLN A 109 13.16 2.65 -7.52
CA GLN A 109 13.99 2.74 -8.71
C GLN A 109 13.63 1.67 -9.75
N LYS A 110 13.41 0.43 -9.32
CA LYS A 110 12.92 -0.66 -10.19
C LYS A 110 11.59 -0.31 -10.85
N ARG A 111 10.64 0.22 -10.06
CA ARG A 111 9.38 0.72 -10.60
C ARG A 111 9.61 1.77 -11.68
N ASP A 112 10.43 2.78 -11.41
CA ASP A 112 10.66 3.87 -12.35
C ASP A 112 11.30 3.36 -13.66
N GLY A 113 12.22 2.40 -13.58
CA GLY A 113 12.77 1.72 -14.75
C GLY A 113 11.68 1.02 -15.59
N GLN A 114 10.74 0.32 -14.93
CA GLN A 114 9.63 -0.35 -15.63
C GLN A 114 8.60 0.63 -16.20
N VAL A 115 8.42 1.77 -15.58
CA VAL A 115 7.56 2.85 -16.09
C VAL A 115 8.14 3.45 -17.38
N HIS A 116 9.44 3.77 -17.37
CA HIS A 116 10.11 4.31 -18.55
C HIS A 116 10.20 3.31 -19.72
N ALA A 117 10.11 2.01 -19.45
CA ALA A 117 10.11 0.99 -20.48
C ALA A 117 8.78 0.85 -21.26
N ILE A 118 7.72 1.58 -20.84
CA ILE A 118 6.40 1.53 -21.48
C ILE A 118 6.01 2.94 -21.94
N PRO A 119 6.04 3.23 -23.25
CA PRO A 119 5.67 4.55 -23.76
C PRO A 119 4.23 4.96 -23.41
N GLU A 120 3.30 4.00 -23.40
CA GLU A 120 1.87 4.21 -23.10
C GLU A 120 1.54 4.20 -21.60
N TRP A 121 2.52 4.39 -20.72
CA TRP A 121 2.29 4.34 -19.27
C TRP A 121 1.22 5.31 -18.76
N GLU A 122 1.26 6.54 -19.23
CA GLU A 122 0.27 7.56 -18.80
C GLU A 122 -1.13 7.25 -19.34
N ASP A 123 -1.24 6.77 -20.57
CA ASP A 123 -2.51 6.36 -21.18
C ASP A 123 -3.13 5.18 -20.39
N LEU A 124 -2.30 4.20 -19.98
CA LEU A 124 -2.75 3.11 -19.12
C LEU A 124 -3.25 3.60 -17.76
N ARG A 125 -2.59 4.58 -17.17
CA ARG A 125 -3.02 5.18 -15.89
C ARG A 125 -4.35 5.93 -16.03
N GLU A 126 -4.51 6.70 -17.10
CA GLU A 126 -5.79 7.38 -17.40
C GLU A 126 -6.91 6.36 -17.58
N LEU A 127 -6.68 5.34 -18.40
CA LEU A 127 -7.65 4.29 -18.65
C LEU A 127 -8.02 3.53 -17.37
N ALA A 128 -7.04 3.14 -16.56
CA ALA A 128 -7.29 2.49 -15.27
C ALA A 128 -8.08 3.38 -14.31
N SER A 129 -7.77 4.69 -14.28
CA SER A 129 -8.52 5.67 -13.50
C SER A 129 -9.96 5.77 -13.99
N ALA A 130 -10.18 5.87 -15.31
CA ALA A 130 -11.50 5.96 -15.91
C ALA A 130 -12.35 4.70 -15.66
N ILE A 131 -11.76 3.51 -15.84
CA ILE A 131 -12.43 2.23 -15.55
C ILE A 131 -12.88 2.18 -14.07
N LYS A 132 -12.00 2.54 -13.13
CA LYS A 132 -12.35 2.55 -11.70
C LYS A 132 -13.39 3.60 -11.36
N LEU A 133 -13.33 4.78 -11.95
CA LEU A 133 -14.35 5.82 -11.76
C LEU A 133 -15.71 5.34 -12.26
N HIS A 134 -15.74 4.76 -13.46
CA HIS A 134 -16.95 4.19 -14.04
C HIS A 134 -17.54 3.05 -13.18
N ALA A 135 -16.69 2.13 -12.72
CA ALA A 135 -17.12 1.04 -11.84
C ALA A 135 -17.71 1.54 -10.52
N LEU A 136 -17.08 2.55 -9.90
CA LEU A 136 -17.56 3.14 -8.65
C LEU A 136 -18.84 3.97 -8.83
N ALA A 137 -19.01 4.65 -9.96
CA ALA A 137 -20.23 5.40 -10.28
C ALA A 137 -21.45 4.49 -10.51
N ASN A 138 -21.21 3.24 -10.92
CA ASN A 138 -22.26 2.23 -11.20
C ASN A 138 -22.08 1.00 -10.29
N LEU A 139 -21.58 1.22 -9.07
CA LEU A 139 -21.16 0.14 -8.17
C LEU A 139 -22.30 -0.86 -7.87
N PRO A 140 -23.55 -0.43 -7.55
CA PRO A 140 -24.63 -1.36 -7.29
C PRO A 140 -24.91 -2.30 -8.47
N ASP A 141 -24.99 -1.77 -9.68
CA ASP A 141 -25.33 -2.55 -10.90
C ASP A 141 -24.25 -3.60 -11.18
N TYR A 142 -22.96 -3.23 -11.03
CA TYR A 142 -21.86 -4.17 -11.22
C TYR A 142 -21.74 -5.20 -10.11
N LEU A 143 -22.12 -4.89 -8.88
CA LEU A 143 -22.14 -5.86 -7.79
C LEU A 143 -23.30 -6.86 -7.98
N GLU A 144 -24.47 -6.42 -8.40
CA GLU A 144 -25.61 -7.30 -8.74
C GLU A 144 -25.27 -8.21 -9.92
N GLN A 145 -24.66 -7.66 -10.98
CA GLN A 145 -24.16 -8.43 -12.12
C GLN A 145 -23.14 -9.48 -11.68
N PHE A 146 -22.15 -9.07 -10.86
CA PHE A 146 -21.13 -9.97 -10.35
C PHE A 146 -21.73 -11.13 -9.56
N GLU A 147 -22.61 -10.83 -8.61
CA GLU A 147 -23.29 -11.85 -7.80
C GLU A 147 -24.07 -12.83 -8.66
N THR A 148 -24.84 -12.31 -9.62
CA THR A 148 -25.63 -13.14 -10.55
C THR A 148 -24.74 -14.10 -11.34
N GLN A 149 -23.64 -13.60 -11.91
CA GLN A 149 -22.70 -14.41 -12.68
C GLN A 149 -21.92 -15.40 -11.80
N ALA A 150 -21.51 -14.99 -10.59
CA ALA A 150 -20.82 -15.87 -9.65
C ALA A 150 -21.73 -17.04 -9.23
N LYS A 151 -22.98 -16.77 -8.90
CA LYS A 151 -23.98 -17.81 -8.59
C LYS A 151 -24.24 -18.76 -9.78
N ALA A 152 -24.29 -18.23 -10.99
CA ALA A 152 -24.40 -19.03 -12.19
C ALA A 152 -23.21 -19.96 -12.44
N ASN A 153 -22.02 -19.57 -11.93
CA ASN A 153 -20.80 -20.39 -11.94
C ASN A 153 -20.71 -21.39 -10.77
N GLY A 154 -21.74 -21.49 -9.92
CA GLY A 154 -21.77 -22.41 -8.77
C GLY A 154 -21.05 -21.89 -7.52
N ILE A 155 -20.83 -20.59 -7.41
CA ILE A 155 -20.25 -19.94 -6.23
C ILE A 155 -21.38 -19.47 -5.32
N GLU A 156 -21.26 -19.72 -4.02
CA GLU A 156 -22.17 -19.14 -3.02
C GLU A 156 -21.67 -17.76 -2.61
N VAL A 157 -22.53 -16.74 -2.71
CA VAL A 157 -22.16 -15.34 -2.44
C VAL A 157 -22.87 -14.87 -1.17
N HIS A 158 -22.08 -14.28 -0.27
CA HIS A 158 -22.50 -13.70 1.00
C HIS A 158 -22.15 -12.22 1.03
N TRP A 159 -22.91 -11.44 1.78
CA TRP A 159 -22.68 -10.01 1.98
C TRP A 159 -22.37 -9.72 3.44
N ALA A 160 -21.37 -8.91 3.67
CA ALA A 160 -20.99 -8.43 4.99
C ALA A 160 -20.92 -6.90 5.00
N GLU A 161 -21.77 -6.26 5.78
CA GLU A 161 -21.82 -4.81 5.95
C GLU A 161 -20.64 -4.32 6.81
N THR A 162 -20.22 -5.14 7.78
CA THR A 162 -19.16 -4.81 8.73
C THR A 162 -18.09 -5.90 8.78
N GLY A 163 -16.91 -5.54 9.32
CA GLY A 163 -15.84 -6.51 9.58
C GLY A 163 -16.25 -7.59 10.58
N ALA A 164 -17.07 -7.27 11.57
CA ALA A 164 -17.60 -8.23 12.53
C ALA A 164 -18.50 -9.27 11.84
N GLN A 165 -19.44 -8.82 11.03
CA GLN A 165 -20.32 -9.69 10.25
C GLN A 165 -19.54 -10.56 9.26
N HIS A 166 -18.49 -10.00 8.61
CA HIS A 166 -17.59 -10.80 7.78
C HIS A 166 -16.98 -11.97 8.56
N ASN A 167 -16.47 -11.69 9.76
CA ASN A 167 -15.82 -12.70 10.58
C ASN A 167 -16.81 -13.78 11.06
N GLU A 168 -18.05 -13.40 11.38
CA GLU A 168 -19.13 -14.32 11.74
C GLU A 168 -19.51 -15.21 10.58
N ILE A 169 -19.66 -14.68 9.37
CA ILE A 169 -19.95 -15.45 8.15
C ILE A 169 -18.83 -16.46 7.89
N VAL A 170 -17.58 -16.02 7.91
CA VAL A 170 -16.43 -16.91 7.69
C VAL A 170 -16.39 -18.04 8.73
N HIS A 171 -16.58 -17.71 10.01
CA HIS A 171 -16.63 -18.71 11.06
C HIS A 171 -17.81 -19.71 10.88
N GLY A 172 -18.99 -19.21 10.52
CA GLY A 172 -20.17 -20.07 10.22
C GLY A 172 -19.86 -21.06 9.09
N LEU A 173 -19.29 -20.59 7.97
CA LEU A 173 -18.88 -21.45 6.87
C LEU A 173 -17.87 -22.52 7.26
N LEU A 174 -16.90 -22.17 8.11
CA LEU A 174 -15.93 -23.13 8.64
C LEU A 174 -16.60 -24.17 9.56
N ALA A 175 -17.49 -23.72 10.45
CA ALA A 175 -18.22 -24.59 11.37
C ALA A 175 -19.16 -25.57 10.64
N ASP A 176 -19.89 -25.12 9.62
CA ASP A 176 -20.79 -25.93 8.79
C ASP A 176 -20.04 -27.03 8.03
N HIS A 177 -18.74 -26.82 7.77
CA HIS A 177 -17.87 -27.82 7.15
C HIS A 177 -17.04 -28.62 8.16
N GLY A 178 -17.20 -28.35 9.47
CA GLY A 178 -16.41 -29.00 10.51
C GLY A 178 -14.91 -28.68 10.45
N ALA A 179 -14.53 -27.57 9.79
CA ALA A 179 -13.16 -27.16 9.58
C ALA A 179 -12.53 -26.69 10.90
N LYS A 180 -11.32 -27.16 11.19
CA LYS A 180 -10.50 -26.78 12.35
C LYS A 180 -9.24 -26.04 11.94
N SER A 181 -8.86 -26.13 10.67
CA SER A 181 -7.69 -25.47 10.10
C SER A 181 -8.05 -24.69 8.86
N LEU A 182 -7.45 -23.52 8.72
CA LEU A 182 -7.63 -22.60 7.59
C LEU A 182 -6.27 -22.13 7.09
N ILE A 183 -5.92 -22.49 5.87
CA ILE A 183 -4.78 -21.86 5.18
C ILE A 183 -5.23 -20.56 4.51
N LYS A 184 -4.47 -19.51 4.67
CA LYS A 184 -4.84 -18.18 4.15
C LYS A 184 -3.72 -17.61 3.29
N SER A 185 -4.02 -17.25 2.05
CA SER A 185 -3.14 -16.39 1.28
C SER A 185 -3.33 -14.94 1.70
N LYS A 186 -2.30 -14.14 1.51
CA LYS A 186 -2.26 -12.74 1.88
C LYS A 186 -3.52 -11.97 1.51
N SER A 187 -4.13 -11.31 2.49
CA SER A 187 -5.31 -10.46 2.29
C SER A 187 -5.33 -9.30 3.29
N MET A 188 -5.17 -8.08 2.80
CA MET A 188 -5.28 -6.88 3.63
C MET A 188 -6.70 -6.68 4.19
N LEU A 189 -7.72 -7.22 3.52
CA LEU A 189 -9.10 -7.14 3.99
C LEU A 189 -9.31 -7.99 5.26
N THR A 190 -8.72 -9.17 5.32
CA THR A 190 -8.80 -10.02 6.52
C THR A 190 -8.02 -9.45 7.70
N GLU A 191 -6.95 -8.69 7.45
CA GLU A 191 -6.26 -7.91 8.48
C GLU A 191 -7.11 -6.71 8.94
N GLU A 192 -7.82 -6.07 8.02
CA GLU A 192 -8.74 -4.97 8.31
C GLU A 192 -9.88 -5.40 9.25
N THR A 193 -10.42 -6.59 9.04
CA THR A 193 -11.52 -7.15 9.85
C THR A 193 -11.06 -7.83 11.14
N GLY A 194 -9.74 -7.99 11.35
CA GLY A 194 -9.20 -8.70 12.52
C GLY A 194 -9.53 -10.20 12.53
N LEU A 195 -9.70 -10.81 11.35
CA LEU A 195 -10.16 -12.20 11.22
C LEU A 195 -9.25 -13.20 11.95
N ARG A 196 -7.93 -13.00 11.92
CA ARG A 196 -6.96 -13.90 12.54
C ARG A 196 -7.23 -14.08 14.03
N ASP A 197 -7.35 -12.97 14.76
CA ASP A 197 -7.56 -13.01 16.20
C ASP A 197 -8.96 -13.51 16.56
N TYR A 198 -9.96 -13.14 15.76
CA TYR A 198 -11.33 -13.61 15.92
C TYR A 198 -11.41 -15.16 15.80
N LEU A 199 -10.86 -15.73 14.74
CA LEU A 199 -10.90 -17.19 14.51
C LEU A 199 -10.00 -17.95 15.51
N ARG A 200 -8.85 -17.39 15.89
CA ARG A 200 -8.03 -17.95 16.99
C ARG A 200 -8.83 -18.06 18.27
N GLY A 201 -9.62 -17.03 18.62
CA GLY A 201 -10.54 -17.06 19.77
C GLY A 201 -11.67 -18.08 19.65
N LYS A 202 -11.95 -18.59 18.45
CA LYS A 202 -12.92 -19.66 18.17
C LYS A 202 -12.28 -21.05 18.08
N GLY A 203 -10.97 -21.18 18.29
CA GLY A 203 -10.25 -22.44 18.23
C GLY A 203 -9.95 -22.95 16.82
N ILE A 204 -10.00 -22.08 15.82
CA ILE A 204 -9.59 -22.39 14.44
C ILE A 204 -8.10 -22.06 14.28
N GLU A 205 -7.33 -23.04 13.81
CA GLU A 205 -5.93 -22.84 13.47
C GLU A 205 -5.82 -22.13 12.10
N ILE A 206 -5.19 -20.95 12.08
CA ILE A 206 -4.92 -20.21 10.84
C ILE A 206 -3.45 -20.34 10.48
N ILE A 207 -3.18 -20.61 9.20
CA ILE A 207 -1.82 -20.76 8.67
C ILE A 207 -1.67 -19.79 7.49
N GLU A 208 -0.80 -18.80 7.65
CA GLU A 208 -0.43 -17.90 6.56
C GLU A 208 0.45 -18.65 5.55
N THR A 209 0.13 -18.51 4.26
CA THR A 209 0.84 -19.22 3.18
C THR A 209 1.83 -18.32 2.42
N ASP A 210 1.74 -17.01 2.56
CA ASP A 210 2.76 -16.05 2.09
C ASP A 210 3.96 -16.06 3.04
N LEU A 211 5.19 -16.08 2.49
CA LEU A 211 6.41 -16.14 3.30
C LEU A 211 6.51 -14.96 4.28
N GLY A 212 6.26 -13.74 3.81
CA GLY A 212 6.38 -12.54 4.64
C GLY A 212 5.33 -12.51 5.76
N GLU A 213 4.08 -12.87 5.46
CA GLU A 213 3.01 -12.97 6.47
C GLU A 213 3.23 -14.13 7.43
N ARG A 214 3.80 -15.25 6.95
CA ARG A 214 4.17 -16.36 7.82
C ARG A 214 5.25 -15.97 8.83
N ILE A 215 6.26 -15.22 8.40
CA ILE A 215 7.29 -14.67 9.30
C ILE A 215 6.62 -13.83 10.38
N GLN A 216 5.71 -12.96 10.03
CA GLN A 216 5.01 -12.11 11.00
C GLN A 216 4.04 -12.87 11.88
N GLN A 217 3.38 -13.89 11.34
CA GLN A 217 2.54 -14.79 12.15
C GLN A 217 3.36 -15.52 13.22
N LEU A 218 4.56 -16.00 12.88
CA LEU A 218 5.45 -16.65 13.81
C LEU A 218 5.97 -15.71 14.91
N ASP A 219 6.10 -14.43 14.60
CA ASP A 219 6.55 -13.36 15.50
C ASP A 219 5.39 -12.59 16.17
N ASP A 220 4.16 -13.03 15.94
CA ASP A 220 2.92 -12.42 16.42
C ASP A 220 2.81 -10.91 16.12
N GLU A 221 3.33 -10.49 14.96
CA GLU A 221 3.29 -9.10 14.47
C GLU A 221 2.23 -8.88 13.39
N ALA A 222 1.89 -7.61 13.16
CA ALA A 222 1.07 -7.18 12.03
C ALA A 222 1.93 -6.94 10.77
N PRO A 223 1.34 -7.01 9.55
CA PRO A 223 2.04 -6.66 8.32
C PRO A 223 2.50 -5.19 8.32
N SER A 224 3.79 -4.95 8.03
CA SER A 224 4.34 -3.58 7.97
C SER A 224 4.17 -2.91 6.62
N HIS A 225 3.92 -3.69 5.55
CA HIS A 225 3.77 -3.21 4.19
C HIS A 225 2.69 -3.99 3.43
N ILE A 226 1.93 -3.32 2.57
CA ILE A 226 0.84 -3.93 1.79
C ILE A 226 1.34 -5.08 0.89
N VAL A 227 2.53 -4.97 0.29
CA VAL A 227 3.06 -5.94 -0.68
C VAL A 227 4.17 -6.82 -0.08
N VAL A 228 5.07 -6.25 0.70
CA VAL A 228 6.22 -6.94 1.30
C VAL A 228 6.16 -6.86 2.83
N PRO A 229 5.31 -7.67 3.46
CA PRO A 229 4.89 -7.46 4.86
C PRO A 229 6.03 -7.48 5.88
N ALA A 230 7.07 -8.27 5.68
CA ALA A 230 8.22 -8.39 6.57
C ALA A 230 9.43 -7.51 6.17
N THR A 231 9.22 -6.42 5.40
CA THR A 231 10.32 -5.59 4.86
C THR A 231 11.16 -4.88 5.93
N HIS A 232 10.64 -4.76 7.14
CA HIS A 232 11.33 -4.14 8.28
C HIS A 232 12.31 -5.09 9.00
N LYS A 233 12.24 -6.41 8.73
CA LYS A 233 13.11 -7.40 9.39
C LYS A 233 14.42 -7.61 8.63
N LEU A 234 15.51 -7.72 9.39
CA LEU A 234 16.79 -8.18 8.87
C LEU A 234 16.74 -9.69 8.60
N ARG A 235 17.63 -10.17 7.74
CA ARG A 235 17.74 -11.61 7.47
C ARG A 235 18.18 -12.41 8.71
N SER A 236 18.96 -11.77 9.59
CA SER A 236 19.34 -12.29 10.91
C SER A 236 18.14 -12.51 11.82
N ASP A 237 17.19 -11.57 11.83
CA ASP A 237 15.99 -11.67 12.67
C ASP A 237 15.13 -12.87 12.24
N VAL A 238 14.96 -13.02 10.90
CA VAL A 238 14.23 -14.16 10.33
C VAL A 238 14.92 -15.49 10.66
N ALA A 239 16.27 -15.57 10.56
CA ALA A 239 17.02 -16.77 10.89
C ALA A 239 16.86 -17.14 12.38
N HIS A 240 16.92 -16.15 13.27
CA HIS A 240 16.71 -16.36 14.70
C HIS A 240 15.28 -16.84 15.01
N LEU A 241 14.29 -16.17 14.46
CA LEU A 241 12.88 -16.53 14.59
C LEU A 241 12.61 -17.96 14.09
N PHE A 242 13.16 -18.34 12.94
CA PHE A 242 12.99 -19.69 12.40
C PHE A 242 13.71 -20.76 13.24
N ALA A 243 14.88 -20.44 13.80
CA ALA A 243 15.54 -21.34 14.75
C ALA A 243 14.67 -21.59 15.97
N GLU A 244 14.08 -20.54 16.55
CA GLU A 244 13.21 -20.62 17.72
C GLU A 244 11.89 -21.36 17.42
N LYS A 245 11.19 -20.96 16.35
CA LYS A 245 9.83 -21.44 16.07
C LYS A 245 9.77 -22.70 15.21
N LEU A 246 10.75 -22.91 14.33
CA LEU A 246 10.76 -24.02 13.37
C LEU A 246 11.89 -25.04 13.60
N GLY A 247 12.82 -24.75 14.53
CA GLY A 247 13.94 -25.63 14.84
C GLY A 247 14.99 -25.69 13.73
N THR A 248 15.23 -24.59 13.01
CA THR A 248 16.23 -24.49 11.95
C THR A 248 17.62 -24.19 12.51
N ASP A 249 18.67 -24.28 11.69
CA ASP A 249 20.03 -23.91 12.09
C ASP A 249 20.13 -22.40 12.37
N PRO A 250 20.40 -21.95 13.60
CA PRO A 250 20.51 -20.54 13.96
C PRO A 250 21.71 -19.82 13.32
N GLY A 251 22.72 -20.55 12.87
CA GLY A 251 23.90 -20.01 12.20
C GLY A 251 23.70 -19.75 10.72
N ASN A 252 22.68 -20.35 10.12
CA ASN A 252 22.47 -20.24 8.67
C ASN A 252 21.50 -19.09 8.32
N ARG A 253 22.06 -18.06 7.68
CA ARG A 253 21.33 -16.85 7.24
C ARG A 253 21.13 -16.81 5.71
N ASP A 254 21.39 -17.91 5.00
CA ASP A 254 21.17 -17.97 3.56
C ASP A 254 19.67 -17.88 3.23
N ALA A 255 19.32 -17.02 2.27
CA ALA A 255 17.92 -16.77 1.94
C ALA A 255 17.21 -17.98 1.34
N ASN A 256 17.94 -18.80 0.54
CA ASN A 256 17.38 -19.99 -0.08
C ASN A 256 17.13 -21.07 1.00
N TYR A 257 18.08 -21.22 1.93
CA TYR A 257 17.91 -22.12 3.07
C TYR A 257 16.68 -21.75 3.89
N LEU A 258 16.54 -20.48 4.29
CA LEU A 258 15.40 -20.03 5.09
C LEU A 258 14.06 -20.22 4.34
N ALA A 259 14.02 -19.90 3.05
CA ALA A 259 12.83 -20.11 2.24
C ALA A 259 12.47 -21.60 2.11
N GLU A 260 13.46 -22.47 1.93
CA GLU A 260 13.27 -23.92 1.83
C GLU A 260 12.79 -24.50 3.16
N GLN A 261 13.36 -24.09 4.28
CA GLN A 261 12.93 -24.53 5.61
C GLN A 261 11.48 -24.13 5.90
N GLN A 262 11.09 -22.91 5.56
CA GLN A 262 9.70 -22.48 5.70
C GLN A 262 8.79 -23.30 4.77
N ARG A 263 9.20 -23.54 3.53
CA ARG A 263 8.46 -24.36 2.56
C ARG A 263 8.24 -25.79 3.10
N GLU A 264 9.29 -26.44 3.59
CA GLU A 264 9.22 -27.80 4.17
C GLU A 264 8.26 -27.89 5.35
N LYS A 265 8.32 -26.89 6.26
CA LYS A 265 7.45 -26.85 7.45
C LYS A 265 6.01 -26.50 7.15
N THR A 266 5.77 -25.63 6.17
CA THR A 266 4.41 -25.15 5.86
C THR A 266 3.67 -26.06 4.86
N ARG A 267 4.39 -26.73 3.95
CA ARG A 267 3.77 -27.60 2.94
C ARG A 267 2.84 -28.68 3.50
N PRO A 268 3.19 -29.44 4.55
CA PRO A 268 2.28 -30.41 5.15
C PRO A 268 1.00 -29.76 5.70
N LEU A 269 1.11 -28.58 6.28
CA LEU A 269 -0.04 -27.82 6.79
C LEU A 269 -0.98 -27.41 5.65
N ILE A 270 -0.42 -26.99 4.50
CA ILE A 270 -1.20 -26.65 3.32
C ILE A 270 -1.93 -27.87 2.77
N LEU A 271 -1.24 -29.00 2.65
CA LEU A 271 -1.82 -30.21 2.04
C LEU A 271 -2.91 -30.88 2.89
N ASN A 272 -2.92 -30.65 4.20
CA ASN A 272 -3.89 -31.24 5.15
C ASN A 272 -4.91 -30.25 5.69
N ALA A 273 -4.96 -29.03 5.17
CA ALA A 273 -5.91 -28.01 5.64
C ALA A 273 -7.37 -28.34 5.27
N ASP A 274 -8.28 -28.08 6.21
CA ASP A 274 -9.71 -28.32 6.02
C ASP A 274 -10.35 -27.27 5.10
N ALA A 275 -9.84 -26.03 5.17
CA ALA A 275 -10.34 -24.91 4.38
C ALA A 275 -9.20 -24.02 3.87
N GLY A 276 -9.45 -23.33 2.78
CA GLY A 276 -8.55 -22.33 2.23
C GLY A 276 -9.22 -20.99 2.04
N MET A 277 -8.44 -19.93 2.19
CA MET A 277 -8.92 -18.56 2.04
C MET A 277 -8.02 -17.72 1.15
N THR A 278 -8.64 -16.89 0.33
CA THR A 278 -7.95 -15.89 -0.47
C THR A 278 -8.60 -14.51 -0.34
N GLY A 279 -7.84 -13.46 -0.62
CA GLY A 279 -8.42 -12.19 -1.02
C GLY A 279 -8.64 -12.15 -2.53
N ALA A 280 -8.92 -10.95 -3.07
CA ALA A 280 -8.93 -10.69 -4.49
C ALA A 280 -8.25 -9.35 -4.81
N ASN A 281 -7.52 -9.32 -5.93
CA ASN A 281 -7.06 -8.07 -6.50
C ASN A 281 -8.17 -7.39 -7.29
N PHE A 282 -8.92 -8.18 -8.07
CA PHE A 282 -10.04 -7.71 -8.89
C PHE A 282 -11.20 -8.72 -8.87
N ALA A 283 -12.44 -8.20 -8.93
CA ALA A 283 -13.66 -8.95 -9.16
C ALA A 283 -14.26 -8.49 -10.48
N VAL A 284 -14.53 -9.41 -11.41
CA VAL A 284 -14.96 -9.09 -12.78
C VAL A 284 -16.48 -9.27 -12.89
N ALA A 285 -17.21 -8.16 -13.02
CA ALA A 285 -18.68 -8.19 -13.05
C ALA A 285 -19.22 -9.02 -14.21
N GLU A 286 -18.65 -8.86 -15.40
CA GLU A 286 -19.05 -9.56 -16.63
C GLU A 286 -19.06 -11.09 -16.49
N THR A 287 -18.14 -11.65 -15.71
CA THR A 287 -17.93 -13.11 -15.64
C THR A 287 -18.22 -13.72 -14.28
N GLY A 288 -18.45 -12.93 -13.24
CA GLY A 288 -18.59 -13.40 -11.86
C GLY A 288 -17.32 -14.08 -11.32
N SER A 289 -16.18 -13.85 -11.97
CA SER A 289 -14.89 -14.39 -11.55
C SER A 289 -14.10 -13.36 -10.74
N PHE A 290 -13.19 -13.83 -9.90
CA PHE A 290 -12.23 -12.96 -9.24
C PHE A 290 -10.80 -13.37 -9.58
N VAL A 291 -9.88 -12.42 -9.43
CA VAL A 291 -8.49 -12.56 -9.86
C VAL A 291 -7.55 -12.29 -8.70
N VAL A 292 -6.58 -13.18 -8.52
CA VAL A 292 -5.49 -13.02 -7.56
C VAL A 292 -4.18 -12.94 -8.31
N CYS A 293 -3.42 -11.87 -8.05
CA CYS A 293 -2.09 -11.63 -8.60
C CYS A 293 -1.05 -11.87 -7.50
N THR A 294 -0.20 -12.86 -7.69
CA THR A 294 0.84 -13.23 -6.71
C THR A 294 2.11 -13.72 -7.41
N ASN A 295 3.22 -13.81 -6.67
CA ASN A 295 4.48 -14.33 -7.18
C ASN A 295 4.82 -15.74 -6.66
N GLU A 296 4.00 -16.34 -5.82
CA GLU A 296 4.36 -17.53 -5.03
C GLU A 296 3.36 -18.67 -5.18
N GLY A 297 2.47 -18.77 -6.01
CA GLY A 297 1.52 -19.89 -6.14
C GLY A 297 0.72 -20.27 -4.87
N ASN A 298 0.91 -19.55 -3.77
CA ASN A 298 0.28 -19.78 -2.48
C ASN A 298 -1.24 -19.57 -2.51
N ALA A 299 -1.72 -18.61 -3.29
CA ALA A 299 -3.14 -18.38 -3.49
C ALA A 299 -3.79 -19.54 -4.24
N ASP A 300 -3.12 -20.08 -5.25
CA ASP A 300 -3.59 -21.25 -6.01
C ASP A 300 -3.67 -22.48 -5.13
N LEU A 301 -2.68 -22.71 -4.26
CA LEU A 301 -2.72 -23.78 -3.29
C LEU A 301 -3.85 -23.60 -2.28
N SER A 302 -4.02 -22.37 -1.75
CA SER A 302 -5.10 -22.07 -0.80
C SER A 302 -6.50 -22.24 -1.41
N ALA A 303 -6.65 -21.95 -2.70
CA ALA A 303 -7.95 -22.09 -3.39
C ALA A 303 -8.26 -23.50 -3.85
N ASN A 304 -7.24 -24.31 -4.19
CA ASN A 304 -7.47 -25.56 -4.91
C ASN A 304 -7.13 -26.83 -4.10
N VAL A 305 -6.37 -26.75 -3.02
CA VAL A 305 -6.03 -27.93 -2.22
C VAL A 305 -7.17 -28.31 -1.26
N PRO A 306 -7.67 -27.41 -0.40
CA PRO A 306 -8.76 -27.73 0.51
C PRO A 306 -10.10 -28.00 -0.19
N PRO A 307 -11.01 -28.73 0.43
CA PRO A 307 -12.35 -28.98 -0.11
C PRO A 307 -13.28 -27.74 -0.02
N LEU A 308 -12.96 -26.80 0.86
CA LEU A 308 -13.68 -25.53 1.04
C LEU A 308 -12.76 -24.37 0.70
N HIS A 309 -13.21 -23.48 -0.20
CA HIS A 309 -12.53 -22.23 -0.50
C HIS A 309 -13.44 -21.03 -0.17
N ILE A 310 -12.92 -20.05 0.59
CA ILE A 310 -13.59 -18.80 0.93
C ILE A 310 -12.78 -17.65 0.36
N ALA A 311 -13.38 -16.81 -0.49
CA ALA A 311 -12.75 -15.59 -0.99
C ALA A 311 -13.36 -14.35 -0.34
N SER A 312 -12.55 -13.53 0.33
CA SER A 312 -12.99 -12.26 0.90
C SER A 312 -12.67 -11.11 -0.04
N ILE A 313 -13.70 -10.40 -0.50
CA ILE A 313 -13.60 -9.38 -1.55
C ILE A 313 -14.24 -8.08 -1.09
N GLY A 314 -13.46 -7.00 -0.99
CA GLY A 314 -14.03 -5.66 -0.78
C GLY A 314 -14.81 -5.20 -2.01
N VAL A 315 -15.97 -4.61 -1.82
CA VAL A 315 -16.86 -4.19 -2.91
C VAL A 315 -16.20 -3.25 -3.92
N GLU A 316 -15.17 -2.52 -3.48
CA GLU A 316 -14.37 -1.65 -4.33
C GLU A 316 -13.45 -2.39 -5.32
N LYS A 317 -13.33 -3.71 -5.21
CA LYS A 317 -12.47 -4.51 -6.12
C LYS A 317 -13.09 -4.78 -7.48
N ILE A 318 -14.35 -4.41 -7.66
CA ILE A 318 -15.07 -4.63 -8.91
C ILE A 318 -14.42 -3.89 -10.09
N ILE A 319 -14.37 -4.57 -11.22
CA ILE A 319 -14.10 -4.03 -12.55
C ILE A 319 -15.18 -4.54 -13.51
N PRO A 320 -15.60 -3.75 -14.51
CA PRO A 320 -16.72 -4.08 -15.38
C PRO A 320 -16.50 -5.35 -16.21
N ARG A 321 -15.39 -5.42 -16.96
CA ARG A 321 -15.17 -6.43 -18.00
C ARG A 321 -13.85 -7.17 -17.80
N MET A 322 -13.79 -8.39 -18.34
CA MET A 322 -12.54 -9.17 -18.36
C MET A 322 -11.42 -8.47 -19.17
N ALA A 323 -11.78 -7.79 -20.25
CA ALA A 323 -10.82 -7.01 -21.04
C ALA A 323 -10.15 -5.89 -20.24
N ASP A 324 -10.87 -5.28 -19.29
CA ASP A 324 -10.35 -4.21 -18.42
C ASP A 324 -9.23 -4.71 -17.51
N LEU A 325 -9.22 -6.01 -17.19
CA LEU A 325 -8.16 -6.62 -16.38
C LEU A 325 -6.77 -6.46 -17.03
N GLY A 326 -6.67 -6.50 -18.36
CA GLY A 326 -5.42 -6.30 -19.08
C GLY A 326 -4.71 -4.99 -18.76
N VAL A 327 -5.46 -3.93 -18.47
CA VAL A 327 -4.92 -2.64 -18.04
C VAL A 327 -4.29 -2.76 -16.65
N PHE A 328 -5.02 -3.37 -15.71
CA PHE A 328 -4.61 -3.42 -14.31
C PHE A 328 -3.41 -4.34 -14.06
N ILE A 329 -3.34 -5.51 -14.71
CA ILE A 329 -2.20 -6.43 -14.53
C ILE A 329 -0.88 -5.82 -15.05
N ARG A 330 -0.95 -4.99 -16.09
CA ARG A 330 0.21 -4.23 -16.60
C ARG A 330 0.68 -3.14 -15.63
N LEU A 331 -0.24 -2.53 -14.87
CA LEU A 331 0.05 -1.47 -13.92
C LEU A 331 0.46 -2.01 -12.55
N LEU A 332 -0.19 -3.08 -12.06
CA LEU A 332 -0.09 -3.56 -10.69
C LEU A 332 1.35 -3.96 -10.33
N SER A 333 1.90 -4.93 -11.05
CA SER A 333 3.22 -5.50 -10.73
C SER A 333 4.35 -4.48 -10.93
N ARG A 334 4.28 -3.69 -12.00
CA ARG A 334 5.23 -2.60 -12.25
C ARG A 334 5.22 -1.56 -11.13
N SER A 335 4.03 -1.21 -10.66
CA SER A 335 3.89 -0.23 -9.56
C SER A 335 4.34 -0.79 -8.22
N ALA A 336 4.14 -2.08 -7.96
CA ALA A 336 4.39 -2.72 -6.68
C ALA A 336 5.88 -3.04 -6.47
N LEU A 337 6.46 -3.82 -7.37
CA LEU A 337 7.79 -4.41 -7.22
C LEU A 337 8.76 -4.06 -8.35
N GLY A 338 8.30 -3.30 -9.35
CA GLY A 338 9.10 -3.03 -10.54
C GLY A 338 9.30 -4.27 -11.42
N SER A 339 8.29 -5.12 -11.52
CA SER A 339 8.27 -6.30 -12.39
C SER A 339 7.25 -6.12 -13.52
N PRO A 340 7.52 -6.62 -14.75
CA PRO A 340 6.61 -6.45 -15.87
C PRO A 340 5.21 -7.02 -15.62
N ILE A 341 5.12 -8.15 -14.95
CA ILE A 341 3.90 -8.87 -14.59
C ILE A 341 4.15 -9.71 -13.33
N THR A 342 3.10 -10.13 -12.63
CA THR A 342 3.19 -11.13 -11.55
C THR A 342 3.44 -12.52 -12.14
N GLN A 343 4.06 -13.42 -11.38
CA GLN A 343 4.32 -14.80 -11.80
C GLN A 343 3.01 -15.58 -12.01
N TYR A 344 2.02 -15.31 -11.18
CA TYR A 344 0.69 -15.91 -11.24
C TYR A 344 -0.37 -14.81 -11.34
N THR A 345 -1.28 -14.97 -12.29
CA THR A 345 -2.51 -14.18 -12.43
C THR A 345 -3.64 -15.19 -12.55
N SER A 346 -4.14 -15.63 -11.40
CA SER A 346 -5.08 -16.76 -11.33
C SER A 346 -6.51 -16.26 -11.35
N HIS A 347 -7.33 -16.85 -12.24
CA HIS A 347 -8.74 -16.54 -12.42
C HIS A 347 -9.57 -17.64 -11.76
N PHE A 348 -10.33 -17.27 -10.74
CA PHE A 348 -11.23 -18.21 -10.05
C PHE A 348 -12.66 -17.93 -10.49
N ARG A 349 -13.26 -18.87 -11.22
CA ARG A 349 -14.58 -18.72 -11.80
C ARG A 349 -15.64 -19.62 -11.14
N GLY A 350 -15.22 -20.64 -10.42
CA GLY A 350 -16.15 -21.59 -9.78
C GLY A 350 -15.38 -22.64 -8.98
N PRO A 351 -16.10 -23.45 -8.20
CA PRO A 351 -15.49 -24.53 -7.43
C PRO A 351 -14.94 -25.61 -8.35
N ARG A 352 -13.82 -26.23 -7.95
CA ARG A 352 -13.39 -27.48 -8.58
C ARG A 352 -14.36 -28.63 -8.24
N GLN A 353 -14.32 -29.68 -9.01
CA GLN A 353 -15.17 -30.85 -8.77
C GLN A 353 -14.96 -31.41 -7.34
N GLY A 354 -16.05 -31.57 -6.61
CA GLY A 354 -16.05 -32.08 -5.24
C GLY A 354 -15.65 -31.06 -4.16
N ALA A 355 -15.45 -29.80 -4.52
CA ALA A 355 -15.18 -28.72 -3.57
C ALA A 355 -16.32 -27.70 -3.54
N ARG A 356 -16.34 -26.85 -2.52
CA ARG A 356 -17.24 -25.69 -2.40
C ARG A 356 -16.43 -24.40 -2.47
N MET A 357 -17.05 -23.37 -3.03
CA MET A 357 -16.46 -22.04 -3.12
C MET A 357 -17.48 -21.00 -2.67
N HIS A 358 -17.08 -20.19 -1.72
CA HIS A 358 -17.85 -19.07 -1.20
C HIS A 358 -17.13 -17.75 -1.44
N ILE A 359 -17.86 -16.71 -1.77
CA ILE A 359 -17.37 -15.33 -1.81
C ILE A 359 -18.10 -14.56 -0.72
N VAL A 360 -17.34 -13.83 0.09
CA VAL A 360 -17.88 -12.84 1.01
C VAL A 360 -17.56 -11.45 0.48
N LEU A 361 -18.58 -10.75 -0.03
CA LEU A 361 -18.51 -9.35 -0.43
C LEU A 361 -18.58 -8.47 0.81
N VAL A 362 -17.58 -7.61 1.00
CA VAL A 362 -17.43 -6.84 2.24
C VAL A 362 -17.50 -5.35 1.96
N ASP A 363 -18.46 -4.68 2.59
CA ASP A 363 -18.55 -3.22 2.58
C ASP A 363 -17.58 -2.60 3.59
N ASN A 364 -17.75 -2.83 4.84
CA ASN A 364 -16.94 -2.29 5.96
C ASN A 364 -16.60 -0.80 5.77
N GLY A 365 -17.64 0.02 5.55
CA GLY A 365 -17.54 1.48 5.38
C GLY A 365 -17.11 1.96 3.99
N ARG A 366 -17.10 1.09 2.97
CA ARG A 366 -16.78 1.49 1.59
C ARG A 366 -17.89 2.28 0.94
N SER A 367 -19.14 1.89 1.17
CA SER A 367 -20.33 2.63 0.72
C SER A 367 -20.42 4.00 1.39
N GLU A 368 -20.14 4.10 2.69
CA GLU A 368 -20.05 5.38 3.40
C GLU A 368 -18.98 6.28 2.79
N ARG A 369 -17.78 5.72 2.55
CA ARG A 369 -16.67 6.45 1.92
C ARG A 369 -16.99 6.89 0.49
N LEU A 370 -17.79 6.12 -0.26
CA LEU A 370 -18.24 6.50 -1.58
C LEU A 370 -19.06 7.80 -1.54
N GLY A 371 -19.82 8.04 -0.46
CA GLY A 371 -20.55 9.28 -0.20
C GLY A 371 -19.70 10.46 0.27
N MET A 372 -18.41 10.26 0.61
CA MET A 372 -17.53 11.33 1.10
C MET A 372 -16.89 12.09 -0.06
N GLU A 373 -17.35 13.31 -0.34
CA GLU A 373 -16.96 14.14 -1.50
C GLU A 373 -15.44 14.21 -1.72
N GLN A 374 -14.66 14.35 -0.65
CA GLN A 374 -13.21 14.54 -0.75
C GLN A 374 -12.42 13.21 -0.76
N PHE A 375 -13.01 12.08 -0.30
CA PHE A 375 -12.27 10.84 -0.04
C PHE A 375 -12.68 9.65 -0.89
N TRP A 376 -13.83 9.71 -1.59
CA TRP A 376 -14.36 8.58 -2.36
C TRP A 376 -13.40 8.03 -3.42
N THR A 377 -12.57 8.90 -4.03
CA THR A 377 -11.61 8.47 -5.04
C THR A 377 -10.52 7.55 -4.48
N SER A 378 -10.35 7.47 -3.15
CA SER A 378 -9.48 6.49 -2.49
C SER A 378 -9.92 5.05 -2.75
N LEU A 379 -11.21 4.81 -3.07
CA LEU A 379 -11.75 3.50 -3.44
C LEU A 379 -11.22 2.98 -4.79
N LYS A 380 -10.61 3.83 -5.63
CA LYS A 380 -9.90 3.37 -6.83
C LYS A 380 -8.66 2.52 -6.50
N CYS A 381 -8.18 2.54 -5.25
CA CYS A 381 -6.89 1.95 -4.86
C CYS A 381 -6.82 0.44 -5.16
N ILE A 382 -5.84 0.05 -5.99
CA ILE A 382 -5.55 -1.36 -6.33
C ILE A 382 -4.55 -2.04 -5.38
N ARG A 383 -4.19 -1.38 -4.27
CA ARG A 383 -3.30 -1.91 -3.21
C ARG A 383 -1.88 -2.25 -3.69
N CYS A 384 -1.33 -1.54 -4.67
CA CYS A 384 0.01 -1.79 -5.22
C CYS A 384 1.18 -1.38 -4.32
N GLY A 385 0.98 -0.55 -3.29
CA GLY A 385 2.05 -0.10 -2.38
C GLY A 385 3.02 0.96 -2.95
N ALA A 386 2.90 1.38 -4.20
CA ALA A 386 3.83 2.36 -4.81
C ALA A 386 3.95 3.68 -4.02
N CYS A 387 2.85 4.15 -3.43
CA CYS A 387 2.87 5.35 -2.60
C CYS A 387 3.70 5.20 -1.33
N MET A 388 3.82 3.98 -0.78
CA MET A 388 4.65 3.66 0.38
C MET A 388 6.13 3.69 0.01
N ASN A 389 6.51 3.06 -1.11
CA ASN A 389 7.90 2.97 -1.57
C ASN A 389 8.52 4.34 -1.87
N THR A 390 7.71 5.34 -2.21
CA THR A 390 8.18 6.71 -2.49
C THR A 390 8.11 7.66 -1.29
N CYS A 391 7.40 7.28 -0.22
CA CYS A 391 7.12 8.18 0.89
C CYS A 391 8.34 8.35 1.81
N PRO A 392 8.89 9.57 1.97
CA PRO A 392 10.05 9.77 2.84
C PRO A 392 9.73 9.53 4.32
N VAL A 393 8.50 9.76 4.76
CA VAL A 393 8.09 9.49 6.14
C VAL A 393 8.03 7.98 6.37
N TYR A 394 7.29 7.24 5.52
CA TYR A 394 7.15 5.81 5.66
C TYR A 394 8.50 5.07 5.60
N ARG A 395 9.38 5.45 4.68
CA ARG A 395 10.70 4.86 4.54
C ARG A 395 11.55 4.98 5.80
N ARG A 396 11.41 6.09 6.53
CA ARG A 396 12.16 6.39 7.76
C ARG A 396 11.48 5.88 9.04
N SER A 397 10.15 5.88 9.09
CA SER A 397 9.39 5.52 10.30
C SER A 397 9.00 4.05 10.39
N GLY A 398 9.10 3.31 9.27
CA GLY A 398 8.61 1.92 9.19
C GLY A 398 7.07 1.80 9.25
N GLY A 399 6.56 0.67 8.76
CA GLY A 399 5.11 0.47 8.66
C GLY A 399 4.41 0.26 9.99
N LEU A 400 5.07 -0.41 10.93
CA LEU A 400 4.49 -0.70 12.25
C LEU A 400 4.24 0.56 13.09
N SER A 401 4.98 1.65 12.84
CA SER A 401 4.78 2.93 13.52
C SER A 401 3.38 3.53 13.31
N TYR A 402 2.70 3.14 12.25
CA TYR A 402 1.33 3.61 11.96
C TYR A 402 0.28 2.97 12.87
N GLY A 403 0.58 1.85 13.54
CA GLY A 403 -0.36 1.17 14.45
C GLY A 403 -1.70 0.81 13.81
N ALA A 404 -1.73 0.60 12.49
CA ALA A 404 -2.92 0.42 11.69
C ALA A 404 -2.70 -0.59 10.57
N THR A 405 -3.77 -1.21 10.10
CA THR A 405 -3.73 -2.17 8.99
C THR A 405 -3.13 -1.57 7.72
N TYR A 406 -3.50 -0.34 7.41
CA TYR A 406 -2.98 0.38 6.26
C TYR A 406 -1.94 1.40 6.70
N SER A 407 -0.67 1.14 6.41
CA SER A 407 0.42 2.08 6.65
C SER A 407 0.70 2.97 5.42
N GLY A 408 1.54 3.98 5.59
CA GLY A 408 1.96 4.89 4.51
C GLY A 408 0.84 5.78 3.97
N PRO A 409 1.06 6.48 2.85
CA PRO A 409 0.18 7.56 2.40
C PRO A 409 -1.28 7.15 2.16
N ILE A 410 -1.54 5.96 1.62
CA ILE A 410 -2.93 5.51 1.45
C ILE A 410 -3.61 5.23 2.79
N GLY A 411 -2.84 4.75 3.78
CA GLY A 411 -3.34 4.53 5.15
C GLY A 411 -3.71 5.83 5.85
N LEU A 412 -3.01 6.94 5.56
CA LEU A 412 -3.34 8.26 6.10
C LEU A 412 -4.73 8.75 5.66
N ILE A 413 -5.24 8.20 4.55
CA ILE A 413 -6.60 8.49 4.06
C ILE A 413 -7.60 7.48 4.62
N LEU A 414 -7.27 6.18 4.55
CA LEU A 414 -8.22 5.11 4.86
C LEU A 414 -8.49 4.95 6.36
N ASN A 415 -7.45 5.02 7.20
CA ASN A 415 -7.61 4.73 8.62
C ASN A 415 -8.56 5.71 9.34
N PRO A 416 -8.52 7.03 9.09
CA PRO A 416 -9.48 7.95 9.70
C PRO A 416 -10.95 7.68 9.32
N THR A 417 -11.20 6.97 8.19
CA THR A 417 -12.57 6.56 7.85
C THR A 417 -13.07 5.40 8.71
N PHE A 418 -12.20 4.61 9.32
CA PHE A 418 -12.58 3.53 10.24
C PHE A 418 -12.75 4.03 11.68
N ASP A 419 -11.86 4.91 12.15
CA ASP A 419 -11.94 5.52 13.48
C ASP A 419 -11.19 6.86 13.48
N ARG A 420 -11.95 7.95 13.40
CA ARG A 420 -11.39 9.32 13.34
C ARG A 420 -10.55 9.65 14.57
N LYS A 421 -11.03 9.29 15.75
CA LYS A 421 -10.37 9.63 17.01
C LYS A 421 -9.07 8.86 17.19
N LYS A 422 -9.10 7.54 16.97
CA LYS A 422 -7.94 6.67 17.09
C LYS A 422 -6.84 7.06 16.09
N TYR A 423 -7.21 7.43 14.87
CA TYR A 423 -6.27 7.69 13.78
C TYR A 423 -6.07 9.17 13.46
N SER A 424 -6.52 10.08 14.34
CA SER A 424 -6.44 11.54 14.14
C SER A 424 -5.02 12.08 13.93
N ALA A 425 -4.02 11.43 14.51
CA ALA A 425 -2.62 11.83 14.35
C ALA A 425 -2.04 11.44 12.97
N LEU A 426 -2.53 10.36 12.34
CA LEU A 426 -1.92 9.79 11.14
C LEU A 426 -1.85 10.75 9.94
N PRO A 427 -2.87 11.53 9.56
CA PRO A 427 -2.77 12.47 8.45
C PRO A 427 -1.64 13.50 8.59
N PHE A 428 -1.13 13.72 9.80
CA PHE A 428 0.01 14.61 10.05
C PHE A 428 1.37 13.93 9.80
N ALA A 429 1.43 12.62 9.66
CA ALA A 429 2.62 11.85 9.31
C ALA A 429 2.93 11.92 7.79
N SER A 430 2.92 13.11 7.21
CA SER A 430 3.17 13.36 5.79
C SER A 430 3.86 14.70 5.56
N THR A 431 4.80 14.74 4.62
CA THR A 431 5.42 15.98 4.15
C THR A 431 4.58 16.72 3.10
N LEU A 432 3.51 16.11 2.59
CA LEU A 432 2.66 16.64 1.50
C LEU A 432 3.43 16.97 0.21
N ASN A 433 4.56 16.29 -0.06
CA ASN A 433 5.39 16.57 -1.24
C ASN A 433 4.78 16.09 -2.58
N GLY A 434 3.63 15.42 -2.55
CA GLY A 434 2.92 14.99 -3.77
C GLY A 434 3.47 13.73 -4.45
N SER A 435 4.62 13.18 -4.05
CA SER A 435 5.23 12.02 -4.70
C SER A 435 4.30 10.79 -4.72
N CYS A 436 3.52 10.59 -3.65
CA CYS A 436 2.54 9.51 -3.56
C CYS A 436 1.41 9.62 -4.60
N THR A 437 0.97 10.83 -4.92
CA THR A 437 0.01 11.11 -6.00
C THR A 437 0.62 10.84 -7.37
N ASN A 438 1.86 11.30 -7.59
CA ASN A 438 2.53 11.14 -8.87
C ASN A 438 2.75 9.67 -9.25
N VAL A 439 3.09 8.81 -8.29
CA VAL A 439 3.34 7.39 -8.56
C VAL A 439 2.07 6.54 -8.64
N CYS A 440 0.92 7.06 -8.24
CA CYS A 440 -0.32 6.28 -8.17
C CYS A 440 -0.77 5.80 -9.56
N PRO A 441 -0.85 4.47 -9.82
CA PRO A 441 -1.20 3.96 -11.14
C PRO A 441 -2.67 4.17 -11.52
N VAL A 442 -3.52 4.50 -10.56
CA VAL A 442 -4.96 4.80 -10.77
C VAL A 442 -5.30 6.27 -10.46
N LYS A 443 -4.28 7.12 -10.43
CA LYS A 443 -4.39 8.59 -10.29
C LYS A 443 -5.31 9.04 -9.13
N ILE A 444 -5.02 8.55 -7.93
CA ILE A 444 -5.63 9.07 -6.69
C ILE A 444 -4.81 10.31 -6.27
N ASN A 445 -5.50 11.41 -5.97
CA ASN A 445 -4.91 12.65 -5.43
C ASN A 445 -4.58 12.51 -3.93
N ILE A 446 -3.68 11.58 -3.60
CA ILE A 446 -3.42 11.14 -2.23
C ILE A 446 -3.03 12.29 -1.30
N HIS A 447 -2.10 13.17 -1.71
CA HIS A 447 -1.60 14.24 -0.84
C HIS A 447 -2.68 15.31 -0.56
N GLU A 448 -3.59 15.55 -1.51
CA GLU A 448 -4.71 16.47 -1.33
C GLU A 448 -5.74 15.91 -0.34
N GLN A 449 -6.06 14.61 -0.44
CA GLN A 449 -6.94 13.95 0.52
C GLN A 449 -6.34 13.93 1.94
N ILE A 450 -5.01 13.72 2.06
CA ILE A 450 -4.34 13.84 3.37
C ILE A 450 -4.45 15.27 3.90
N PHE A 451 -4.32 16.28 3.05
CA PHE A 451 -4.50 17.67 3.44
C PHE A 451 -5.96 17.96 3.85
N ALA A 452 -6.93 17.42 3.12
CA ALA A 452 -8.35 17.52 3.47
C ALA A 452 -8.64 16.94 4.86
N TRP A 453 -8.10 15.74 5.19
CA TRP A 453 -8.19 15.20 6.54
C TRP A 453 -7.62 16.10 7.61
N ARG A 454 -6.46 16.74 7.36
CA ARG A 454 -5.89 17.70 8.33
C ARG A 454 -6.84 18.88 8.61
N LYS A 455 -7.55 19.32 7.57
CA LYS A 455 -8.52 20.41 7.69
C LYS A 455 -9.74 19.96 8.51
N GLU A 456 -10.36 18.83 8.15
CA GLU A 456 -11.51 18.29 8.88
C GLU A 456 -11.20 18.05 10.36
N LEU A 457 -10.11 17.35 10.68
CA LEU A 457 -9.70 17.07 12.05
C LEU A 457 -9.38 18.36 12.85
N ALA A 458 -8.89 19.40 12.19
CA ALA A 458 -8.66 20.68 12.83
C ALA A 458 -9.99 21.43 13.13
N GLU A 459 -10.96 21.33 12.23
CA GLU A 459 -12.30 21.93 12.39
C GLU A 459 -13.11 21.20 13.47
N GLU A 460 -13.05 19.87 13.51
CA GLU A 460 -13.71 19.03 14.52
C GLU A 460 -13.11 19.16 15.93
N GLY A 461 -11.91 19.74 16.06
CA GLY A 461 -11.26 19.96 17.35
C GLY A 461 -10.40 18.79 17.85
N GLU A 462 -10.16 17.77 17.03
CA GLU A 462 -9.30 16.62 17.36
C GLU A 462 -7.80 16.96 17.44
N MET A 463 -7.42 18.21 17.12
CA MET A 463 -6.06 18.73 17.34
C MET A 463 -5.88 19.27 18.74
N ALA A 464 -4.69 19.06 19.33
CA ALA A 464 -4.30 19.68 20.60
C ALA A 464 -4.52 21.19 20.56
N GLY A 465 -5.21 21.75 21.59
CA GLY A 465 -5.67 23.14 21.63
C GLY A 465 -4.55 24.17 21.41
N GLY A 466 -3.36 23.94 21.97
CA GLY A 466 -2.18 24.79 21.78
C GLY A 466 -1.71 24.83 20.32
N LYS A 467 -1.66 23.67 19.65
CA LYS A 467 -1.28 23.57 18.23
C LYS A 467 -2.31 24.29 17.34
N ARG A 468 -3.60 24.14 17.63
CA ARG A 468 -4.67 24.83 16.91
C ARG A 468 -4.60 26.36 17.07
N ALA A 469 -4.34 26.86 18.28
CA ALA A 469 -4.16 28.28 18.53
C ALA A 469 -2.94 28.85 17.79
N MET A 470 -1.82 28.13 17.83
CA MET A 470 -0.59 28.50 17.11
C MET A 470 -0.82 28.56 15.59
N MET A 471 -1.51 27.56 15.00
CA MET A 471 -1.82 27.55 13.57
C MET A 471 -2.75 28.69 13.15
N LYS A 472 -3.74 29.05 13.99
CA LYS A 472 -4.60 30.22 13.76
C LYS A 472 -3.80 31.52 13.80
N ALA A 473 -2.93 31.69 14.77
CA ALA A 473 -2.06 32.86 14.89
C ALA A 473 -1.09 32.97 13.69
N ALA A 474 -0.48 31.84 13.28
CA ALA A 474 0.38 31.79 12.10
C ALA A 474 -0.42 32.13 10.82
N GLY A 475 -1.63 31.59 10.66
CA GLY A 475 -2.52 31.92 9.52
C GLY A 475 -2.84 33.42 9.47
N ALA A 476 -3.20 34.03 10.60
CA ALA A 476 -3.45 35.47 10.69
C ALA A 476 -2.19 36.30 10.34
N LEU A 477 -1.03 35.90 10.84
CA LEU A 477 0.24 36.55 10.52
C LEU A 477 0.58 36.47 9.02
N LEU A 478 0.46 35.29 8.42
CA LEU A 478 0.81 35.05 7.02
C LEU A 478 -0.18 35.66 6.03
N SER A 479 -1.44 35.81 6.42
CA SER A 479 -2.48 36.41 5.56
C SER A 479 -2.41 37.95 5.47
N HIS A 480 -1.64 38.62 6.35
CA HIS A 480 -1.51 40.06 6.37
C HIS A 480 -0.11 40.51 5.90
N PRO A 481 0.02 41.11 4.68
CA PRO A 481 1.33 41.46 4.10
C PRO A 481 2.21 42.37 5.00
N THR A 482 1.61 43.26 5.76
CA THR A 482 2.32 44.16 6.68
C THR A 482 2.87 43.41 7.90
N MET A 483 2.06 42.54 8.50
CA MET A 483 2.47 41.70 9.63
C MET A 483 3.55 40.69 9.20
N TYR A 484 3.37 40.04 8.05
CA TYR A 484 4.36 39.13 7.46
C TYR A 484 5.72 39.82 7.25
N ARG A 485 5.72 41.05 6.65
CA ARG A 485 6.96 41.82 6.47
C ARG A 485 7.61 42.24 7.79
N ALA A 486 6.83 42.61 8.78
CA ALA A 486 7.36 42.93 10.10
C ALA A 486 7.96 41.71 10.78
N ALA A 487 7.27 40.57 10.74
CA ALA A 487 7.73 39.31 11.31
C ALA A 487 9.01 38.78 10.63
N THR A 488 9.08 38.84 9.30
CA THR A 488 10.29 38.42 8.55
C THR A 488 11.49 39.32 8.83
N ARG A 489 11.30 40.64 9.00
CA ARG A 489 12.38 41.55 9.41
C ARG A 489 12.85 41.26 10.84
N ALA A 490 11.90 41.01 11.74
CA ALA A 490 12.25 40.68 13.14
C ALA A 490 13.01 39.34 13.21
N ALA A 491 12.59 38.33 12.45
CA ALA A 491 13.29 37.03 12.35
C ALA A 491 14.70 37.18 11.75
N ASP A 492 14.87 37.97 10.67
CA ASP A 492 16.17 38.26 10.06
C ASP A 492 17.10 38.96 11.07
N SER A 493 16.58 39.95 11.82
CA SER A 493 17.33 40.65 12.84
C SER A 493 17.71 39.73 14.00
N ALA A 494 16.80 38.85 14.43
CA ALA A 494 17.06 37.89 15.48
C ALA A 494 18.15 36.88 15.08
N LEU A 495 18.11 36.33 13.86
CA LEU A 495 19.15 35.42 13.35
C LEU A 495 20.53 36.05 13.24
N ARG A 496 20.62 37.40 13.09
CA ARG A 496 21.92 38.13 13.03
C ARG A 496 22.51 38.41 14.41
N VAL A 497 21.66 38.56 15.43
CA VAL A 497 22.07 39.02 16.77
C VAL A 497 22.13 37.86 17.75
N LEU A 498 21.24 36.88 17.65
CA LEU A 498 21.18 35.75 18.57
C LEU A 498 22.17 34.66 18.15
N PRO A 499 22.98 34.11 19.08
CA PRO A 499 23.77 32.92 18.80
C PRO A 499 22.87 31.77 18.31
N HIS A 500 23.35 30.96 17.35
CA HIS A 500 22.59 29.87 16.74
C HIS A 500 22.01 28.89 17.77
N PHE A 501 22.73 28.58 18.86
CA PHE A 501 22.23 27.70 19.91
C PHE A 501 21.04 28.30 20.67
N VAL A 502 20.98 29.63 20.85
CA VAL A 502 19.85 30.30 21.49
C VAL A 502 18.65 30.35 20.54
N ALA A 503 18.91 30.72 19.28
CA ALA A 503 17.87 30.74 18.26
C ALA A 503 17.29 29.33 18.02
N GLY A 504 18.12 28.27 18.11
CA GLY A 504 17.74 26.88 18.01
C GLY A 504 16.75 26.42 19.08
N GLU A 505 16.93 26.88 20.33
CA GLU A 505 15.97 26.59 21.41
C GLU A 505 14.59 27.18 21.14
N PHE A 506 14.50 28.36 20.54
CA PHE A 506 13.22 28.96 20.13
C PHE A 506 12.62 28.29 18.89
N ALA A 507 13.41 27.69 18.00
CA ALA A 507 12.95 26.95 16.84
C ALA A 507 12.36 25.56 17.21
N GLY A 508 12.54 25.12 18.46
CA GLY A 508 11.87 23.95 19.05
C GLY A 508 12.08 22.66 18.25
N ALA A 509 11.00 22.06 17.77
CA ALA A 509 11.04 20.79 17.04
C ALA A 509 11.84 20.82 15.73
N TRP A 510 12.15 22.00 15.18
CA TRP A 510 12.97 22.10 13.97
C TRP A 510 14.43 21.73 14.22
N THR A 511 14.99 22.14 15.36
CA THR A 511 16.41 22.00 15.67
C THR A 511 16.75 20.82 16.57
N LYS A 512 15.75 20.24 17.26
CA LYS A 512 15.92 19.17 18.25
C LYS A 512 16.59 17.89 17.71
N ASP A 513 16.40 17.59 16.43
CA ASP A 513 16.83 16.32 15.84
C ASP A 513 17.96 16.52 14.81
N GLY A 514 18.95 17.35 15.15
CA GLY A 514 20.18 17.54 14.37
C GLY A 514 20.03 18.42 13.13
N ARG A 515 18.95 19.19 13.00
CA ARG A 515 18.83 20.25 11.99
C ARG A 515 19.35 21.55 12.55
N ASP A 516 20.02 22.33 11.71
CA ASP A 516 20.50 23.66 12.06
C ASP A 516 19.62 24.74 11.42
N LEU A 517 19.63 25.93 12.01
CA LEU A 517 18.99 27.09 11.42
C LEU A 517 19.86 27.64 10.27
N PRO A 518 19.26 28.07 9.16
CA PRO A 518 20.01 28.69 8.09
C PRO A 518 20.61 30.02 8.55
N ASP A 519 21.78 30.37 8.01
CA ASP A 519 22.38 31.70 8.21
C ASP A 519 21.42 32.81 7.75
N ALA A 520 21.49 33.95 8.43
CA ALA A 520 20.68 35.10 8.05
C ALA A 520 21.08 35.55 6.63
N PRO A 521 20.11 35.64 5.69
CA PRO A 521 20.40 36.06 4.32
C PRO A 521 20.90 37.52 4.32
N PRO A 522 21.74 37.91 3.31
CA PRO A 522 22.22 39.29 3.19
C PRO A 522 21.10 40.34 3.09
N ALA A 523 19.94 39.93 2.57
CA ALA A 523 18.74 40.76 2.50
C ALA A 523 17.49 39.87 2.48
N THR A 524 16.35 40.35 2.99
CA THR A 524 15.07 39.67 2.81
C THR A 524 14.73 39.55 1.34
N PHE A 525 14.02 38.48 0.93
CA PHE A 525 13.58 38.28 -0.47
C PHE A 525 12.88 39.52 -1.03
N HIS A 526 12.00 40.14 -0.26
CA HIS A 526 11.27 41.33 -0.67
C HIS A 526 12.20 42.52 -1.00
N SER A 527 13.20 42.78 -0.14
CA SER A 527 14.18 43.86 -0.39
C SER A 527 15.11 43.53 -1.56
N TRP A 528 15.48 42.25 -1.72
CA TRP A 528 16.24 41.80 -2.88
C TRP A 528 15.42 41.96 -4.16
N TYR A 529 14.19 41.49 -4.18
CA TYR A 529 13.28 41.58 -5.34
C TYR A 529 13.06 43.03 -5.78
N GLN A 530 12.75 43.92 -4.85
CA GLN A 530 12.59 45.33 -5.13
C GLN A 530 13.84 45.96 -5.74
N ARG A 531 15.04 45.64 -5.23
CA ARG A 531 16.29 46.18 -5.75
C ARG A 531 16.63 45.67 -7.16
N THR A 532 16.31 44.42 -7.44
CA THR A 532 16.65 43.78 -8.72
C THR A 532 15.61 44.01 -9.81
N HIS A 533 14.33 44.17 -9.48
CA HIS A 533 13.22 44.23 -10.46
C HIS A 533 12.58 45.63 -10.54
N ALA A 534 12.72 46.50 -9.54
CA ALA A 534 12.22 47.88 -9.65
C ALA A 534 13.01 48.74 -10.66
N LYS A 535 14.16 48.29 -11.13
CA LYS A 535 14.96 48.97 -12.16
C LYS A 535 14.57 48.60 -13.59
N THR A 536 13.73 47.57 -13.81
CA THR A 536 13.31 47.10 -15.13
C THR A 536 11.95 47.64 -15.57
N GLY A 537 11.29 48.44 -14.75
CA GLY A 537 9.98 49.06 -15.06
C GLY A 537 10.02 50.55 -15.43
N ALA A 538 11.20 51.08 -15.75
CA ALA A 538 11.37 52.49 -16.16
C ALA A 538 12.20 52.59 -17.46
N GLU A 539 11.77 51.86 -18.52
CA GLU A 539 12.09 52.12 -19.91
C GLU A 539 10.84 51.96 -20.78
#